data_2c7d3a0aa18f16e94a914786cac065d3
#
_entry.id   2c7d3a0aa18f16e94a914786cac065d3
#
_cell.length_a   1.000
_cell.length_b   1.000
_cell.length_c   1.000
_cell.angle_alpha   90.00
_cell.angle_beta   90.00
_cell.angle_gamma   90.00
#
_symmetry.space_group_name_H-M   'P 1'
#
loop_
_entity.id
_entity.type
_entity.pdbx_description
1 polymer ?
#
loop_
_entity_poly.entity_id
_entity_poly.type
_entity_poly.pdbx_seq_one_letter_code
_entity_poly.pdbx_strand_id
1 'polypeptide(L)'
;MIFTIGNKIYVNQTFKKSFQKANINYSKFSAQPTILNNVLWYAVAETDKNYTMAFYSIFDNNTRPTNFINIPKNHTLVDVNHPDIRTLRWFSNEFYTLSSLNNNQVIYKDLRYPLLDQKDSTSSLFSFKLIKEGKRWNTKSLSEERF
;
A
#
# COMPACT_ATOMS: atom_id res chain seq x y z
N MET A 1 10.66 -7.61 22.82
CA MET A 1 9.21 -7.71 22.52
C MET A 1 8.41 -6.52 23.02
N ILE A 2 8.54 -6.07 24.27
CA ILE A 2 7.84 -4.88 24.82
C ILE A 2 8.20 -3.58 24.08
N PHE A 3 9.46 -3.39 23.70
CA PHE A 3 9.95 -2.23 22.95
C PHE A 3 9.26 -2.08 21.58
N THR A 4 9.02 -3.19 20.89
CA THR A 4 8.38 -3.20 19.57
C THR A 4 6.91 -2.81 19.64
N ILE A 5 6.20 -3.24 20.69
CA ILE A 5 4.78 -2.92 20.92
C ILE A 5 4.63 -1.44 21.27
N GLY A 6 5.47 -0.91 22.18
CA GLY A 6 5.48 0.50 22.53
C GLY A 6 5.73 1.42 21.34
N ASN A 7 6.71 1.06 20.50
CA ASN A 7 7.01 1.77 19.26
C ASN A 7 5.84 1.79 18.30
N LYS A 8 5.15 0.66 18.12
CA LYS A 8 3.98 0.57 17.25
C LYS A 8 2.85 1.48 17.71
N ILE A 9 2.59 1.53 19.00
CA ILE A 9 1.55 2.41 19.57
C ILE A 9 1.90 3.88 19.33
N TYR A 10 3.13 4.27 19.61
CA TYR A 10 3.63 5.63 19.40
C TYR A 10 3.53 6.05 17.93
N VAL A 11 4.02 5.22 17.02
CA VAL A 11 3.99 5.48 15.59
C VAL A 11 2.55 5.57 15.05
N ASN A 12 1.67 4.67 15.48
CA ASN A 12 0.25 4.73 15.11
C ASN A 12 -0.41 6.04 15.55
N GLN A 13 -0.13 6.51 16.75
CA GLN A 13 -0.65 7.80 17.23
C GLN A 13 -0.08 8.98 16.43
N THR A 14 1.19 8.92 16.07
CA THR A 14 1.85 9.94 15.25
C THR A 14 1.18 10.05 13.88
N PHE A 15 0.95 8.94 13.19
CA PHE A 15 0.24 8.94 11.91
C PHE A 15 -1.21 9.42 12.04
N LYS A 16 -1.95 8.97 13.06
CA LYS A 16 -3.33 9.42 13.30
C LYS A 16 -3.40 10.94 13.46
N LYS A 17 -2.54 11.52 14.29
CA LYS A 17 -2.47 12.97 14.49
C LYS A 17 -2.09 13.71 13.22
N SER A 18 -1.20 13.14 12.40
CA SER A 18 -0.80 13.71 11.13
C SER A 18 -1.95 13.74 10.12
N PHE A 19 -2.67 12.64 9.96
CA PHE A 19 -3.85 12.57 9.10
C PHE A 19 -4.95 13.52 9.55
N GLN A 20 -5.22 13.61 10.85
CA GLN A 20 -6.20 14.56 11.42
C GLN A 20 -5.81 16.01 11.13
N LYS A 21 -4.54 16.38 11.33
CA LYS A 21 -4.05 17.73 11.08
C LYS A 21 -4.11 18.11 9.59
N ALA A 22 -3.93 17.14 8.70
CA ALA A 22 -4.05 17.33 7.26
C ALA A 22 -5.49 17.24 6.75
N ASN A 23 -6.49 17.08 7.62
CA ASN A 23 -7.90 16.87 7.27
C ASN A 23 -8.13 15.69 6.32
N ILE A 24 -7.35 14.63 6.47
CA ILE A 24 -7.50 13.39 5.70
C ILE A 24 -8.49 12.50 6.42
N ASN A 25 -9.68 12.35 5.85
CA ASN A 25 -10.69 11.43 6.31
C ASN A 25 -10.43 10.04 5.72
N TYR A 26 -10.22 9.06 6.58
CA TYR A 26 -9.97 7.67 6.18
C TYR A 26 -10.93 6.70 6.90
N SER A 27 -11.29 5.63 6.22
CA SER A 27 -12.10 4.53 6.78
C SER A 27 -11.24 3.57 7.60
N LYS A 28 -10.03 3.28 7.13
CA LYS A 28 -9.04 2.46 7.84
C LYS A 28 -7.63 2.88 7.46
N PHE A 29 -6.65 2.53 8.29
CA PHE A 29 -5.25 2.70 7.96
C PHE A 29 -4.41 1.53 8.49
N SER A 30 -3.26 1.32 7.88
CA SER A 30 -2.26 0.37 8.32
C SER A 30 -0.91 1.08 8.42
N ALA A 31 -0.21 0.92 9.54
CA ALA A 31 1.15 1.42 9.72
C ALA A 31 2.09 0.26 10.04
N GLN A 32 3.21 0.21 9.34
CA GLN A 32 4.20 -0.86 9.45
C GLN A 32 5.61 -0.31 9.32
N PRO A 33 6.62 -0.96 9.94
CA PRO A 33 8.01 -0.65 9.66
C PRO A 33 8.34 -1.07 8.22
N THR A 34 9.29 -0.38 7.60
CA THR A 34 9.83 -0.82 6.32
C THR A 34 10.65 -2.09 6.50
N ILE A 35 10.82 -2.83 5.41
CA ILE A 35 11.53 -4.10 5.42
C ILE A 35 12.97 -3.88 5.91
N LEU A 36 13.37 -4.73 6.86
CA LEU A 36 14.71 -4.72 7.51
C LEU A 36 15.05 -3.45 8.31
N ASN A 37 14.05 -2.61 8.59
CA ASN A 37 14.31 -1.35 9.29
C ASN A 37 13.20 -0.98 10.26
N ASN A 38 13.49 -0.93 11.56
CA ASN A 38 12.54 -0.52 12.60
C ASN A 38 12.52 1.01 12.82
N VAL A 39 13.32 1.75 12.06
CA VAL A 39 13.45 3.20 12.19
C VAL A 39 12.51 3.93 11.24
N LEU A 40 12.42 3.45 10.01
CA LEU A 40 11.55 4.02 8.99
C LEU A 40 10.22 3.28 8.96
N TRP A 41 9.16 4.01 9.14
CA TRP A 41 7.79 3.53 9.13
C TRP A 41 7.00 4.15 7.99
N TYR A 42 6.01 3.45 7.52
CA TYR A 42 5.03 4.00 6.58
C TYR A 42 3.61 3.67 7.03
N ALA A 43 2.69 4.50 6.62
CA ALA A 43 1.26 4.26 6.80
C ALA A 43 0.52 4.42 5.47
N VAL A 44 -0.50 3.59 5.30
CA VAL A 44 -1.44 3.67 4.19
C VAL A 44 -2.82 3.88 4.78
N ALA A 45 -3.47 4.97 4.42
CA ALA A 45 -4.82 5.31 4.82
C ALA A 45 -5.77 5.17 3.63
N GLU A 46 -6.88 4.48 3.82
CA GLU A 46 -7.92 4.34 2.80
C GLU A 46 -8.90 5.51 2.89
N THR A 47 -8.99 6.28 1.81
CA THR A 47 -10.02 7.31 1.62
C THR A 47 -11.06 6.83 0.61
N ASP A 48 -12.07 7.63 0.32
CA ASP A 48 -13.15 7.23 -0.60
C ASP A 48 -12.64 6.86 -2.00
N LYS A 49 -11.74 7.66 -2.56
CA LYS A 49 -11.26 7.50 -3.95
C LYS A 49 -9.82 7.03 -4.07
N ASN A 50 -9.02 7.26 -3.04
CA ASN A 50 -7.57 7.05 -3.07
C ASN A 50 -7.12 6.28 -1.84
N TYR A 51 -5.85 5.85 -1.89
CA TYR A 51 -5.05 5.59 -0.71
C TYR A 51 -4.09 6.75 -0.49
N THR A 52 -3.91 7.17 0.74
CA THR A 52 -2.93 8.19 1.12
C THR A 52 -1.80 7.50 1.89
N MET A 53 -0.60 7.60 1.37
CA MET A 53 0.60 7.03 1.97
C MET A 53 1.46 8.11 2.60
N ALA A 54 2.03 7.83 3.76
CA ALA A 54 2.98 8.70 4.44
C ALA A 54 4.14 7.88 5.01
N PHE A 55 5.33 8.48 5.07
CA PHE A 55 6.53 7.91 5.67
C PHE A 55 6.94 8.71 6.91
N TYR A 56 7.47 8.01 7.88
CA TYR A 56 7.94 8.59 9.14
C TYR A 56 9.21 7.89 9.61
N SER A 57 10.24 8.66 9.94
CA SER A 57 11.43 8.15 10.61
C SER A 57 11.39 8.51 12.09
N ILE A 58 11.70 7.55 12.95
CA ILE A 58 11.77 7.77 14.41
C ILE A 58 12.83 8.82 14.77
N PHE A 59 13.85 9.00 13.91
CA PHE A 59 14.91 10.00 14.10
C PHE A 59 14.59 11.37 13.50
N ASP A 60 13.42 11.52 12.84
CA ASP A 60 13.03 12.83 12.35
C ASP A 60 12.73 13.77 13.52
N ASN A 61 13.43 14.90 13.53
CA ASN A 61 13.18 15.97 14.50
C ASN A 61 11.81 16.60 14.32
N ASN A 62 11.18 16.39 13.18
CA ASN A 62 9.78 16.75 12.93
C ASN A 62 8.88 15.66 13.46
N THR A 63 8.12 15.96 14.45
CA THR A 63 7.27 15.04 15.21
C THR A 63 6.13 14.42 14.42
N ARG A 64 5.96 14.73 13.11
CA ARG A 64 4.85 14.22 12.29
C ARG A 64 5.20 14.15 10.81
N PRO A 65 4.77 13.12 10.10
CA PRO A 65 4.84 13.09 8.64
C PRO A 65 3.98 14.22 8.05
N THR A 66 4.55 14.95 7.12
CA THR A 66 3.90 16.07 6.41
C THR A 66 3.77 15.82 4.92
N ASN A 67 4.52 14.88 4.38
CA ASN A 67 4.47 14.52 2.97
C ASN A 67 3.51 13.36 2.79
N PHE A 68 2.44 13.60 2.03
CA PHE A 68 1.42 12.62 1.72
C PHE A 68 1.43 12.30 0.23
N ILE A 69 1.43 11.02 -0.10
CA ILE A 69 1.36 10.53 -1.47
C ILE A 69 -0.03 9.94 -1.69
N ASN A 70 -0.77 10.49 -2.64
CA ASN A 70 -2.09 9.98 -3.02
C ASN A 70 -1.97 8.99 -4.16
N ILE A 71 -2.50 7.79 -3.96
CA ILE A 71 -2.47 6.69 -4.91
C ILE A 71 -3.91 6.37 -5.30
N PRO A 72 -4.28 6.49 -6.59
CA PRO A 72 -5.63 6.15 -7.04
C PRO A 72 -5.90 4.67 -6.87
N LYS A 73 -7.12 4.32 -6.49
CA LYS A 73 -7.55 2.91 -6.30
C LYS A 73 -7.58 2.15 -7.61
N ASN A 74 -8.15 2.74 -8.66
CA ASN A 74 -8.34 2.14 -9.99
C ASN A 74 -9.03 0.77 -9.97
N HIS A 75 -9.87 0.51 -8.98
CA HIS A 75 -10.51 -0.79 -8.78
C HIS A 75 -11.48 -1.17 -9.90
N THR A 76 -11.89 -0.21 -10.73
CA THR A 76 -12.76 -0.43 -11.90
C THR A 76 -12.08 -1.15 -13.06
N LEU A 77 -10.75 -1.31 -13.03
CA LEU A 77 -10.00 -2.01 -14.07
C LEU A 77 -10.27 -3.52 -14.12
N VAL A 78 -10.80 -4.09 -13.03
CA VAL A 78 -11.15 -5.50 -12.93
C VAL A 78 -12.51 -5.67 -12.24
N ASP A 79 -13.15 -6.83 -12.41
CA ASP A 79 -14.26 -7.21 -11.54
C ASP A 79 -13.69 -7.61 -10.17
N VAL A 80 -13.83 -6.73 -9.18
CA VAL A 80 -13.32 -6.93 -7.82
C VAL A 80 -13.96 -8.10 -7.08
N ASN A 81 -15.11 -8.60 -7.56
CA ASN A 81 -15.79 -9.76 -6.99
C ASN A 81 -15.39 -11.09 -7.65
N HIS A 82 -14.59 -11.03 -8.73
CA HIS A 82 -14.09 -12.24 -9.37
C HIS A 82 -13.28 -13.09 -8.37
N PRO A 83 -13.44 -14.43 -8.31
CA PRO A 83 -12.76 -15.28 -7.32
C PRO A 83 -11.24 -15.10 -7.27
N ASP A 84 -10.59 -14.99 -8.43
CA ASP A 84 -9.14 -14.82 -8.52
C ASP A 84 -8.69 -13.47 -7.92
N ILE A 85 -9.49 -12.42 -8.13
CA ILE A 85 -9.23 -11.07 -7.58
C ILE A 85 -9.52 -11.03 -6.08
N ARG A 86 -10.59 -11.68 -5.62
CA ARG A 86 -10.92 -11.76 -4.19
C ARG A 86 -9.81 -12.37 -3.37
N THR A 87 -9.10 -13.37 -3.88
CA THR A 87 -7.96 -13.98 -3.21
C THR A 87 -6.83 -12.97 -3.00
N LEU A 88 -6.50 -12.16 -4.01
CA LEU A 88 -5.49 -11.10 -3.90
C LEU A 88 -5.93 -9.98 -2.95
N ARG A 89 -7.20 -9.59 -2.99
CA ARG A 89 -7.77 -8.60 -2.07
C ARG A 89 -7.65 -9.05 -0.61
N TRP A 90 -8.00 -10.31 -0.34
CA TRP A 90 -7.82 -10.90 0.99
C TRP A 90 -6.34 -10.91 1.39
N PHE A 91 -5.45 -11.31 0.50
CA PHE A 91 -4.00 -11.32 0.77
C PHE A 91 -3.48 -9.93 1.12
N SER A 92 -3.88 -8.88 0.40
CA SER A 92 -3.44 -7.50 0.63
C SER A 92 -4.23 -6.76 1.71
N ASN A 93 -5.17 -7.44 2.39
CA ASN A 93 -6.08 -6.83 3.37
C ASN A 93 -6.80 -5.58 2.82
N GLU A 94 -7.20 -5.63 1.55
CA GLU A 94 -7.87 -4.55 0.80
C GLU A 94 -6.99 -3.30 0.54
N PHE A 95 -5.71 -3.31 0.88
CA PHE A 95 -4.78 -2.22 0.56
C PHE A 95 -4.04 -2.49 -0.75
N TYR A 96 -4.65 -2.15 -1.87
CA TYR A 96 -4.08 -2.41 -3.18
C TYR A 96 -4.45 -1.33 -4.20
N THR A 97 -3.63 -1.20 -5.22
CA THR A 97 -3.91 -0.39 -6.41
C THR A 97 -3.73 -1.21 -7.68
N LEU A 98 -4.39 -0.79 -8.73
CA LEU A 98 -4.32 -1.40 -10.04
C LEU A 98 -3.77 -0.41 -11.06
N SER A 99 -2.99 -0.93 -12.01
CA SER A 99 -2.47 -0.17 -13.15
C SER A 99 -2.70 -0.97 -14.42
N SER A 100 -3.25 -0.37 -15.45
CA SER A 100 -3.43 -1.02 -16.75
C SER A 100 -2.11 -1.05 -17.50
N LEU A 101 -1.73 -2.21 -18.04
CA LEU A 101 -0.66 -2.34 -19.02
C LEU A 101 -1.21 -2.31 -20.44
N ASN A 102 -2.31 -3.01 -20.68
CA ASN A 102 -3.07 -3.05 -21.93
C ASN A 102 -4.47 -3.60 -21.65
N ASN A 103 -5.27 -3.82 -22.69
CA ASN A 103 -6.66 -4.26 -22.58
C ASN A 103 -6.86 -5.59 -21.83
N ASN A 104 -5.84 -6.45 -21.80
CA ASN A 104 -5.91 -7.78 -21.18
C ASN A 104 -4.93 -7.97 -20.04
N GLN A 105 -4.18 -6.95 -19.65
CA GLN A 105 -3.15 -7.05 -18.62
C GLN A 105 -3.24 -5.90 -17.63
N VAL A 106 -3.30 -6.24 -16.37
CA VAL A 106 -3.37 -5.30 -15.25
C VAL A 106 -2.28 -5.67 -14.24
N ILE A 107 -1.63 -4.68 -13.65
CA ILE A 107 -0.73 -4.87 -12.53
C ILE A 107 -1.52 -4.62 -11.24
N TYR A 108 -1.49 -5.59 -10.35
CA TYR A 108 -1.97 -5.51 -8.98
C TYR A 108 -0.78 -5.24 -8.07
N LYS A 109 -0.87 -4.21 -7.22
CA LYS A 109 0.19 -3.82 -6.28
C LYS A 109 -0.35 -3.79 -4.86
N ASP A 110 0.24 -4.58 -3.96
CA ASP A 110 -0.06 -4.54 -2.53
C ASP A 110 0.61 -3.32 -1.90
N LEU A 111 -0.15 -2.41 -1.35
CA LEU A 111 0.35 -1.16 -0.79
C LEU A 111 0.89 -1.29 0.64
N ARG A 112 0.78 -2.45 1.26
CA ARG A 112 1.32 -2.68 2.61
C ARG A 112 2.83 -2.88 2.65
N TYR A 113 3.46 -3.12 1.49
CA TYR A 113 4.90 -3.40 1.39
C TYR A 113 5.51 -2.57 0.26
N PRO A 114 5.54 -1.23 0.40
CA PRO A 114 6.09 -0.37 -0.62
C PRO A 114 7.60 -0.61 -0.77
N LEU A 115 8.07 -0.59 -2.00
CA LEU A 115 9.48 -0.42 -2.28
C LEU A 115 9.80 1.08 -2.23
N LEU A 116 10.90 1.43 -1.57
CA LEU A 116 11.38 2.80 -1.52
C LEU A 116 12.09 3.14 -2.85
N ASP A 117 11.35 3.12 -3.94
CA ASP A 117 11.85 3.54 -5.24
C ASP A 117 11.43 4.99 -5.49
N GLN A 118 12.41 5.87 -5.69
CA GLN A 118 12.18 7.28 -5.97
C GLN A 118 11.50 7.53 -7.31
N LYS A 119 11.53 6.55 -8.22
CA LYS A 119 10.95 6.66 -9.58
C LYS A 119 9.49 6.25 -9.63
N ASP A 120 9.05 5.35 -8.76
CA ASP A 120 7.68 4.85 -8.72
C ASP A 120 7.19 4.75 -7.26
N SER A 121 6.49 5.79 -6.82
CA SER A 121 5.91 5.85 -5.47
C SER A 121 4.87 4.75 -5.20
N THR A 122 4.39 4.08 -6.25
CA THR A 122 3.47 2.95 -6.14
C THR A 122 4.17 1.60 -6.22
N SER A 123 5.50 1.57 -6.31
CA SER A 123 6.22 0.31 -6.37
C SER A 123 6.03 -0.49 -5.09
N SER A 124 5.83 -1.80 -5.21
CA SER A 124 5.57 -2.71 -4.11
C SER A 124 6.40 -3.97 -4.25
N LEU A 125 6.82 -4.52 -3.11
CA LEU A 125 7.49 -5.82 -3.08
C LEU A 125 6.58 -6.93 -3.64
N PHE A 126 5.29 -6.86 -3.30
CA PHE A 126 4.28 -7.81 -3.77
C PHE A 126 3.46 -7.16 -4.89
N SER A 127 3.93 -7.34 -6.11
CA SER A 127 3.24 -6.94 -7.33
C SER A 127 2.96 -8.15 -8.19
N PHE A 128 1.76 -8.21 -8.76
CA PHE A 128 1.29 -9.32 -9.55
C PHE A 128 0.80 -8.82 -10.91
N LYS A 129 1.21 -9.48 -11.96
CA LYS A 129 0.68 -9.28 -13.31
C LYS A 129 -0.53 -10.18 -13.48
N LEU A 130 -1.67 -9.58 -13.74
CA LEU A 130 -2.93 -10.25 -14.02
C LEU A 130 -3.14 -10.28 -15.52
N ILE A 131 -3.26 -11.46 -16.09
CA ILE A 131 -3.49 -11.67 -17.52
C ILE A 131 -4.88 -12.26 -17.70
N LYS A 132 -5.76 -11.56 -18.40
CA LYS A 132 -7.11 -12.02 -18.68
C LYS A 132 -7.10 -13.07 -19.79
N GLU A 133 -7.53 -14.27 -19.47
CA GLU A 133 -7.71 -15.38 -20.41
C GLU A 133 -9.16 -15.88 -20.35
N GLY A 134 -9.97 -15.42 -21.29
CA GLY A 134 -11.41 -15.72 -21.29
C GLY A 134 -12.10 -15.15 -20.05
N LYS A 135 -12.61 -16.04 -19.19
CA LYS A 135 -13.28 -15.67 -17.92
C LYS A 135 -12.37 -15.74 -16.69
N ARG A 136 -11.08 -16.03 -16.84
CA ARG A 136 -10.11 -16.19 -15.74
C ARG A 136 -9.05 -15.12 -15.77
N TRP A 137 -8.46 -14.87 -14.61
CA TRP A 137 -7.29 -14.05 -14.44
C TRP A 137 -6.10 -14.93 -14.00
N ASN A 138 -5.11 -15.08 -14.89
CA ASN A 138 -3.86 -15.74 -14.54
C ASN A 138 -2.94 -14.74 -13.84
N THR A 139 -2.39 -15.15 -12.71
CA THR A 139 -1.56 -14.30 -11.85
C THR A 139 -0.10 -14.72 -11.97
N LYS A 140 0.78 -13.78 -12.30
CA LYS A 140 2.24 -13.96 -12.26
C LYS A 140 2.86 -12.97 -11.28
N SER A 141 3.75 -13.44 -10.41
CA SER A 141 4.49 -12.57 -9.53
C SER A 141 5.53 -11.77 -10.31
N LEU A 142 5.57 -10.46 -10.13
CA LEU A 142 6.59 -9.60 -10.72
C LEU A 142 7.89 -9.58 -9.92
N SER A 143 7.91 -10.14 -8.72
CA SER A 143 9.14 -10.30 -7.95
C SER A 143 10.12 -11.28 -8.62
N GLU A 144 9.60 -12.25 -9.39
CA GLU A 144 10.41 -13.23 -10.13
C GLU A 144 11.10 -12.64 -11.37
N GLU A 145 10.57 -11.54 -11.92
CA GLU A 145 11.16 -10.87 -13.09
C GLU A 145 12.27 -9.86 -12.73
N ARG A 146 12.51 -9.61 -11.42
CA ARG A 146 13.50 -8.63 -10.94
C ARG A 146 14.85 -9.24 -10.54
N PHE A 147 14.96 -10.56 -10.53
CA PHE A 147 16.17 -11.27 -10.16
C PHE A 147 16.68 -12.16 -11.33
#